data_a6dfb73ee7aafbbcdebfd755394741e1
#
_entry.id   a6dfb73ee7aafbbcdebfd755394741e1
#
_cell.length_a   1.000
_cell.length_b   1.000
_cell.length_c   1.000
_cell.angle_alpha   90.00
_cell.angle_beta   90.00
_cell.angle_gamma   90.00
#
_symmetry.space_group_name_H-M   'P 1'
#
loop_
_entity.id
_entity.type
_entity.pdbx_description
1 polymer ?
#
loop_
_entity_poly.entity_id
_entity_poly.type
_entity_poly.pdbx_seq_one_letter_code
_entity_poly.pdbx_strand_id
1 'polypeptide(L)'
;MAVKDVEFISVEGRRFTKRREVVGQVKIDTNSTVTSVNEVSPREADVDFRIAISYGSLGVLKVEGRLIFEGDAPTLAREWRDKHSMPTEMANEIHTAILHSCIPETVILARDLGLPPPIPLPKVNIQEQKKGTAPSNMEVA
;
A
#
# COMPACT_ATOMS: atom_id res chain seq x y z
N MET A 1 -16.71 11.83 -5.57
CA MET A 1 -15.43 11.73 -4.84
C MET A 1 -14.61 10.62 -5.47
N ALA A 2 -13.42 10.95 -5.90
CA ALA A 2 -12.56 9.98 -6.59
C ALA A 2 -11.10 10.38 -6.44
N VAL A 3 -10.22 9.44 -6.78
CA VAL A 3 -8.77 9.70 -6.84
C VAL A 3 -8.31 9.39 -8.25
N LYS A 4 -7.47 10.23 -8.80
CA LYS A 4 -6.90 10.01 -10.13
C LYS A 4 -5.44 10.43 -10.16
N ASP A 5 -4.78 10.05 -11.26
CA ASP A 5 -3.41 10.49 -11.56
C ASP A 5 -2.44 10.25 -10.43
N VAL A 6 -2.44 9.02 -9.92
CA VAL A 6 -1.45 8.62 -8.91
C VAL A 6 -0.11 8.47 -9.59
N GLU A 7 0.89 9.22 -9.12
CA GLU A 7 2.24 9.10 -9.66
C GLU A 7 3.23 8.91 -8.52
N PHE A 8 4.28 8.15 -8.79
CA PHE A 8 5.34 7.93 -7.83
C PHE A 8 6.42 8.98 -8.05
N ILE A 9 6.95 9.51 -6.95
CA ILE A 9 8.03 10.48 -6.98
C ILE A 9 9.33 9.81 -6.53
N SER A 10 9.23 8.89 -5.58
CA SER A 10 10.42 8.21 -5.04
C SER A 10 10.03 6.79 -4.67
N VAL A 11 10.86 5.85 -5.10
CA VAL A 11 10.69 4.43 -4.78
C VAL A 11 12.02 3.94 -4.24
N GLU A 12 12.04 3.49 -2.99
CA GLU A 12 13.26 3.07 -2.33
C GLU A 12 13.06 1.77 -1.59
N GLY A 13 14.09 0.96 -1.59
CA GLY A 13 14.09 -0.25 -0.79
C GLY A 13 15.50 -0.50 -0.28
N ARG A 14 15.59 -1.03 0.93
CA ARG A 14 16.88 -1.34 1.50
C ARG A 14 16.81 -2.60 2.33
N ARG A 15 17.73 -3.51 2.07
CA ARG A 15 17.90 -4.69 2.87
C ARG A 15 19.10 -4.50 3.80
N PHE A 16 18.92 -4.76 5.09
CA PHE A 16 19.94 -4.54 6.09
C PHE A 16 20.77 -5.80 6.37
N THR A 17 20.22 -6.97 6.05
CA THR A 17 20.85 -8.24 6.39
C THR A 17 21.45 -8.91 5.15
N LYS A 18 22.44 -9.76 5.36
CA LYS A 18 22.99 -10.55 4.28
C LYS A 18 22.13 -11.78 4.04
N ARG A 19 22.30 -12.35 2.86
CA ARG A 19 21.43 -13.43 2.40
C ARG A 19 21.29 -14.59 3.37
N ARG A 20 22.35 -14.99 4.04
CA ARG A 20 22.32 -16.18 4.89
C ARG A 20 22.30 -15.88 6.37
N GLU A 21 22.06 -14.63 6.72
CA GLU A 21 21.95 -14.32 8.13
C GLU A 21 20.67 -14.93 8.69
N VAL A 22 20.81 -15.52 9.87
CA VAL A 22 19.64 -16.05 10.56
C VAL A 22 18.93 -14.89 11.20
N VAL A 23 17.69 -14.71 10.83
CA VAL A 23 16.86 -13.67 11.40
C VAL A 23 15.74 -14.35 12.16
N GLY A 24 15.42 -13.82 13.29
CA GLY A 24 14.29 -14.34 14.03
C GLY A 24 12.98 -14.00 13.33
N GLN A 25 11.91 -14.03 14.08
CA GLN A 25 10.62 -13.73 13.55
C GLN A 25 10.56 -12.29 13.07
N VAL A 26 10.07 -12.07 11.88
CA VAL A 26 9.99 -10.74 11.28
C VAL A 26 8.55 -10.25 11.33
N LYS A 27 8.38 -9.07 11.89
CA LYS A 27 7.09 -8.42 11.88
C LYS A 27 7.10 -7.37 10.78
N ILE A 28 6.08 -7.41 9.93
CA ILE A 28 5.97 -6.47 8.82
C ILE A 28 4.90 -5.44 9.18
N ASP A 29 5.33 -4.18 9.24
CA ASP A 29 4.42 -3.07 9.52
C ASP A 29 4.30 -2.17 8.31
N THR A 30 3.07 -1.90 7.91
CA THR A 30 2.78 -1.00 6.79
C THR A 30 2.17 0.28 7.32
N ASN A 31 2.70 1.41 6.86
CA ASN A 31 2.24 2.70 7.30
C ASN A 31 1.98 3.59 6.09
N SER A 32 0.74 4.08 5.97
CA SER A 32 0.34 4.98 4.90
C SER A 32 0.11 6.37 5.49
N THR A 33 0.82 7.34 4.97
CA THR A 33 0.80 8.70 5.50
C THR A 33 0.54 9.71 4.38
N VAL A 34 -0.37 10.63 4.62
CA VAL A 34 -0.52 11.81 3.77
C VAL A 34 0.41 12.87 4.33
N THR A 35 1.25 13.44 3.47
CA THR A 35 2.26 14.40 3.91
C THR A 35 1.88 15.83 3.59
N SER A 36 1.06 16.08 2.57
CA SER A 36 0.55 17.42 2.31
C SER A 36 -0.74 17.35 1.50
N VAL A 37 -1.56 18.38 1.65
CA VAL A 37 -2.81 18.54 0.90
C VAL A 37 -2.87 19.99 0.44
N ASN A 38 -3.00 20.20 -0.87
CA ASN A 38 -3.10 21.53 -1.44
C ASN A 38 -4.31 21.64 -2.35
N GLU A 39 -5.18 22.56 -2.06
CA GLU A 39 -6.33 22.81 -2.89
C GLU A 39 -5.88 23.46 -4.21
N VAL A 40 -6.29 22.84 -5.32
CA VAL A 40 -5.96 23.36 -6.65
C VAL A 40 -7.17 24.09 -7.23
N SER A 41 -8.35 23.57 -6.98
CA SER A 41 -9.61 24.16 -7.44
C SER A 41 -10.69 23.74 -6.44
N PRO A 42 -11.92 24.26 -6.55
CA PRO A 42 -12.97 23.81 -5.64
C PRO A 42 -13.27 22.32 -5.72
N ARG A 43 -12.86 21.66 -6.79
CA ARG A 43 -13.14 20.26 -6.99
C ARG A 43 -11.91 19.36 -7.02
N GLU A 44 -10.70 19.92 -6.89
CA GLU A 44 -9.47 19.14 -6.96
C GLU A 44 -8.46 19.59 -5.92
N ALA A 45 -7.78 18.62 -5.34
CA ALA A 45 -6.68 18.88 -4.41
C ALA A 45 -5.53 17.93 -4.75
N ASP A 46 -4.31 18.45 -4.67
CA ASP A 46 -3.10 17.63 -4.78
C ASP A 46 -2.80 17.06 -3.40
N VAL A 47 -2.57 15.77 -3.33
CA VAL A 47 -2.27 15.08 -2.08
C VAL A 47 -0.95 14.36 -2.24
N ASP A 48 0.02 14.72 -1.42
CA ASP A 48 1.31 14.01 -1.37
C ASP A 48 1.23 12.95 -0.30
N PHE A 49 1.81 11.79 -0.59
CA PHE A 49 1.70 10.65 0.30
C PHE A 49 3.01 9.88 0.40
N ARG A 50 3.09 9.06 1.42
CA ARG A 50 4.21 8.13 1.59
C ARG A 50 3.69 6.82 2.18
N ILE A 51 4.15 5.72 1.59
CA ILE A 51 3.98 4.39 2.15
C ILE A 51 5.34 3.95 2.66
N ALA A 52 5.38 3.45 3.87
CA ALA A 52 6.59 2.87 4.44
C ALA A 52 6.26 1.48 4.94
N ILE A 53 7.09 0.51 4.57
CA ILE A 53 6.93 -0.87 5.02
C ILE A 53 8.20 -1.25 5.75
N SER A 54 8.07 -1.54 7.02
CA SER A 54 9.20 -1.90 7.87
C SER A 54 9.22 -3.40 8.09
N TYR A 55 10.39 -3.97 7.89
CA TYR A 55 10.65 -5.38 8.16
C TYR A 55 11.53 -5.52 9.41
N GLY A 56 11.49 -4.52 10.29
CA GLY A 56 12.33 -4.52 11.47
C GLY A 56 13.81 -4.46 11.09
N SER A 57 14.59 -5.38 11.62
CA SER A 57 16.03 -5.41 11.32
C SER A 57 16.36 -5.94 9.93
N LEU A 58 15.38 -6.45 9.21
CA LEU A 58 15.61 -7.06 7.91
C LEU A 58 15.70 -6.03 6.80
N GLY A 59 14.90 -4.99 6.85
CA GLY A 59 14.90 -3.97 5.81
C GLY A 59 13.74 -3.02 5.87
N VAL A 60 13.64 -2.15 4.86
CA VAL A 60 12.57 -1.16 4.77
C VAL A 60 12.29 -0.85 3.30
N LEU A 61 11.02 -0.62 2.99
CA LEU A 61 10.60 -0.14 1.67
C LEU A 61 9.86 1.18 1.86
N LYS A 62 10.05 2.11 0.94
CA LYS A 62 9.36 3.40 0.96
C LYS A 62 8.95 3.79 -0.45
N VAL A 63 7.72 4.26 -0.58
CA VAL A 63 7.23 4.81 -1.84
C VAL A 63 6.59 6.14 -1.51
N GLU A 64 7.02 7.18 -2.20
CA GLU A 64 6.43 8.50 -2.07
C GLU A 64 5.82 8.90 -3.39
N GLY A 65 4.70 9.59 -3.35
CA GLY A 65 4.03 9.99 -4.56
C GLY A 65 3.02 11.08 -4.34
N ARG A 66 2.26 11.35 -5.37
CA ARG A 66 1.24 12.37 -5.40
C ARG A 66 0.02 11.84 -6.12
N LEU A 67 -1.14 12.26 -5.69
CA LEU A 67 -2.39 11.95 -6.37
C LEU A 67 -3.27 13.19 -6.41
N ILE A 68 -4.30 13.13 -7.25
CA ILE A 68 -5.30 14.18 -7.32
C ILE A 68 -6.57 13.63 -6.72
N PHE A 69 -7.08 14.33 -5.71
CA PHE A 69 -8.36 14.03 -5.10
C PHE A 69 -9.43 14.89 -5.79
N GLU A 70 -10.47 14.25 -6.27
CA GLU A 70 -11.62 14.93 -6.87
C GLU A 70 -12.79 14.88 -5.91
N GLY A 71 -13.28 16.01 -5.51
CA GLY A 71 -14.39 16.10 -4.58
C GLY A 71 -14.41 17.47 -3.92
N ASP A 72 -14.81 17.49 -2.66
CA ASP A 72 -14.89 18.74 -1.89
C ASP A 72 -13.50 19.12 -1.40
N ALA A 73 -12.71 19.68 -2.32
CA ALA A 73 -11.34 20.08 -2.04
C ALA A 73 -11.20 21.12 -0.94
N PRO A 74 -12.08 22.15 -0.87
CA PRO A 74 -11.95 23.12 0.22
C PRO A 74 -12.11 22.50 1.59
N THR A 75 -13.05 21.58 1.77
CA THR A 75 -13.23 20.92 3.05
C THR A 75 -12.00 20.06 3.41
N LEU A 76 -11.49 19.31 2.44
CA LEU A 76 -10.31 18.50 2.65
C LEU A 76 -9.11 19.36 3.06
N ALA A 77 -8.87 20.44 2.34
CA ALA A 77 -7.73 21.33 2.61
C ALA A 77 -7.88 22.02 3.96
N ARG A 78 -9.08 22.44 4.31
CA ARG A 78 -9.33 23.10 5.58
C ARG A 78 -9.11 22.15 6.76
N GLU A 79 -9.66 20.94 6.68
CA GLU A 79 -9.47 19.96 7.75
C GLU A 79 -7.99 19.61 7.91
N TRP A 80 -7.29 19.48 6.80
CA TRP A 80 -5.86 19.19 6.85
C TRP A 80 -5.09 20.32 7.49
N ARG A 81 -5.38 21.57 7.09
CA ARG A 81 -4.70 22.74 7.63
C ARG A 81 -4.96 22.92 9.12
N ASP A 82 -6.21 22.73 9.54
CA ASP A 82 -6.61 23.03 10.91
C ASP A 82 -6.33 21.89 11.88
N LYS A 83 -6.44 20.64 11.42
CA LYS A 83 -6.36 19.48 12.32
C LYS A 83 -5.35 18.43 11.89
N HIS A 84 -4.67 18.61 10.77
CA HIS A 84 -3.77 17.61 10.19
C HIS A 84 -4.47 16.25 10.05
N SER A 85 -5.75 16.27 9.75
CA SER A 85 -6.54 15.08 9.53
C SER A 85 -7.46 15.30 8.34
N MET A 86 -8.11 14.23 7.90
CA MET A 86 -9.02 14.30 6.78
C MET A 86 -10.37 13.76 7.22
N PRO A 87 -11.46 14.26 6.63
CA PRO A 87 -12.78 13.64 6.87
C PRO A 87 -12.70 12.15 6.55
N THR A 88 -13.39 11.35 7.35
CA THR A 88 -13.25 9.89 7.30
C THR A 88 -13.47 9.31 5.91
N GLU A 89 -14.51 9.75 5.21
CA GLU A 89 -14.79 9.20 3.88
C GLU A 89 -13.71 9.55 2.87
N MET A 90 -13.20 10.78 2.94
CA MET A 90 -12.12 11.22 2.05
C MET A 90 -10.82 10.48 2.38
N ALA A 91 -10.54 10.30 3.67
CA ALA A 91 -9.37 9.55 4.10
C ALA A 91 -9.42 8.11 3.59
N ASN A 92 -10.58 7.47 3.70
CA ASN A 92 -10.73 6.10 3.21
C ASN A 92 -10.49 6.00 1.71
N GLU A 93 -11.03 6.94 0.95
CA GLU A 93 -10.86 6.97 -0.49
C GLU A 93 -9.38 7.15 -0.86
N ILE A 94 -8.75 8.11 -0.21
CA ILE A 94 -7.36 8.44 -0.50
C ILE A 94 -6.42 7.29 -0.10
N HIS A 95 -6.55 6.77 1.12
CA HIS A 95 -5.66 5.70 1.56
C HIS A 95 -5.88 4.40 0.79
N THR A 96 -7.12 4.12 0.39
CA THR A 96 -7.40 2.95 -0.44
C THR A 96 -6.68 3.07 -1.79
N ALA A 97 -6.75 4.26 -2.40
CA ALA A 97 -6.09 4.49 -3.67
C ALA A 97 -4.56 4.40 -3.53
N ILE A 98 -4.01 4.92 -2.44
CA ILE A 98 -2.58 4.83 -2.16
C ILE A 98 -2.15 3.37 -2.07
N LEU A 99 -2.88 2.57 -1.30
CA LEU A 99 -2.55 1.17 -1.14
C LEU A 99 -2.67 0.38 -2.44
N HIS A 100 -3.75 0.61 -3.19
CA HIS A 100 -3.94 -0.08 -4.47
C HIS A 100 -2.83 0.23 -5.47
N SER A 101 -2.30 1.45 -5.43
CA SER A 101 -1.24 1.84 -6.35
C SER A 101 0.14 1.39 -5.88
N CYS A 102 0.37 1.43 -4.57
CA CYS A 102 1.70 1.21 -4.02
C CYS A 102 2.01 -0.26 -3.71
N ILE A 103 1.01 -1.04 -3.32
CA ILE A 103 1.27 -2.43 -2.92
C ILE A 103 1.92 -3.23 -4.05
N PRO A 104 1.45 -3.17 -5.30
CA PRO A 104 2.14 -3.90 -6.38
C PRO A 104 3.60 -3.51 -6.52
N GLU A 105 3.92 -2.23 -6.37
CA GLU A 105 5.29 -1.76 -6.47
C GLU A 105 6.13 -2.29 -5.31
N THR A 106 5.58 -2.30 -4.10
CA THR A 106 6.32 -2.81 -2.94
C THR A 106 6.55 -4.31 -3.01
N VAL A 107 5.64 -5.06 -3.65
CA VAL A 107 5.86 -6.50 -3.88
C VAL A 107 7.06 -6.71 -4.80
N ILE A 108 7.17 -5.90 -5.86
CA ILE A 108 8.30 -5.99 -6.78
C ILE A 108 9.61 -5.64 -6.06
N LEU A 109 9.61 -4.56 -5.28
CA LEU A 109 10.79 -4.17 -4.51
C LEU A 109 11.20 -5.26 -3.52
N ALA A 110 10.24 -5.84 -2.82
CA ALA A 110 10.52 -6.89 -1.86
C ALA A 110 11.17 -8.07 -2.55
N ARG A 111 10.64 -8.47 -3.71
CA ARG A 111 11.21 -9.56 -4.48
C ARG A 111 12.64 -9.26 -4.89
N ASP A 112 12.88 -8.05 -5.38
CA ASP A 112 14.21 -7.66 -5.84
C ASP A 112 15.24 -7.71 -4.70
N LEU A 113 14.80 -7.41 -3.49
CA LEU A 113 15.69 -7.37 -2.33
C LEU A 113 15.68 -8.67 -1.52
N GLY A 114 14.93 -9.67 -1.97
CA GLY A 114 14.83 -10.92 -1.23
C GLY A 114 14.13 -10.78 0.11
N LEU A 115 13.22 -9.82 0.22
CA LEU A 115 12.40 -9.63 1.42
C LEU A 115 11.06 -10.34 1.24
N PRO A 116 10.41 -10.75 2.33
CA PRO A 116 9.08 -11.34 2.21
C PRO A 116 8.09 -10.36 1.58
N PRO A 117 7.09 -10.86 0.85
CA PRO A 117 6.09 -9.94 0.30
C PRO A 117 5.36 -9.22 1.44
N PRO A 118 5.07 -7.93 1.25
CA PRO A 118 4.45 -7.14 2.33
C PRO A 118 2.96 -7.34 2.46
N ILE A 119 2.42 -8.35 1.81
CA ILE A 119 1.01 -8.68 1.91
C ILE A 119 0.89 -10.15 2.27
N PRO A 120 -0.20 -10.55 2.95
CA PRO A 120 -0.42 -11.95 3.21
C PRO A 120 -0.65 -12.69 1.90
N LEU A 121 0.08 -13.77 1.71
CA LEU A 121 -0.16 -14.62 0.55
C LEU A 121 -1.26 -15.61 0.90
N PRO A 122 -2.13 -15.91 -0.08
CA PRO A 122 -3.16 -16.91 0.18
C PRO A 122 -2.51 -18.25 0.41
N LYS A 123 -3.00 -18.94 1.43
CA LYS A 123 -2.56 -20.29 1.68
C LYS A 123 -3.39 -21.22 0.83
N VAL A 124 -2.72 -22.09 0.12
CA VAL A 124 -3.42 -23.13 -0.57
C VAL A 124 -3.67 -24.23 0.43
N ASN A 125 -4.92 -24.39 0.79
CA ASN A 125 -5.34 -25.45 1.69
C ASN A 125 -5.93 -26.56 0.84
N ILE A 126 -5.10 -27.49 0.44
CA ILE A 126 -5.55 -28.59 -0.37
C ILE A 126 -6.18 -29.60 0.56
N GLN A 127 -7.49 -29.54 0.66
CA GLN A 127 -8.19 -30.54 1.38
C GLN A 127 -8.20 -31.77 0.53
N GLU A 128 -8.06 -32.90 1.19
CA GLU A 128 -8.14 -34.13 0.50
C GLU A 128 -9.42 -34.22 -0.22
N GLN A 129 -9.35 -34.36 -1.52
CA GLN A 129 -10.57 -34.45 -2.29
C GLN A 129 -11.28 -35.70 -1.97
N LYS A 130 -12.56 -35.57 -1.65
CA LYS A 130 -13.32 -36.75 -1.49
C LYS A 130 -13.46 -37.30 -2.84
N LYS A 131 -13.44 -38.60 -2.88
CA LYS A 131 -13.61 -39.22 -4.12
C LYS A 131 -14.83 -38.82 -4.74
N GLY A 132 -14.92 -38.79 -5.90
CA GLY A 132 -16.10 -38.51 -6.56
C GLY A 132 -16.49 -37.10 -6.60
N THR A 133 -15.85 -36.36 -5.92
CA THR A 133 -16.25 -34.99 -6.02
C THR A 133 -15.57 -34.48 -7.15
N ALA A 134 -15.91 -34.35 -7.84
CA ALA A 134 -15.21 -34.03 -8.66
C ALA A 134 -15.32 -33.30 -9.62
N PRO A 135 -15.51 -33.33 -9.86
CA PRO A 135 -15.30 -32.96 -10.63
C PRO A 135 -14.71 -32.11 -11.18
N SER A 136 -14.87 -32.05 -11.29
CA SER A 136 -14.37 -31.43 -11.72
C SER A 136 -13.86 -30.49 -11.93
N ASN A 137 -14.03 -30.29 -11.78
CA ASN A 137 -13.57 -29.41 -11.83
C ASN A 137 -12.73 -28.77 -11.82
N MET A 138 -12.70 -28.92 -11.57
CA MET A 138 -11.99 -28.50 -11.32
C MET A 138 -11.21 -27.94 -11.68
N GLU A 139 -11.25 -27.82 -11.75
CA GLU A 139 -10.51 -27.36 -11.97
C GLU A 139 -9.73 -26.83 -12.07
N VAL A 140 -9.74 -26.83 -11.91
CA VAL A 140 -8.99 -26.34 -11.85
C VAL A 140 -8.16 -26.04 -11.90
N ALA A 141 -7.95 -26.02 -11.86
CA ALA A 141 -7.13 -25.87 -11.60
C ALA A 141 -6.35 -25.44 -11.36
#